data_0ee312c63be99fce7111bfedafe1eeb5
#
_entry.id   0ee312c63be99fce7111bfedafe1eeb5
#
_cell.length_a   1.000
_cell.length_b   1.000
_cell.length_c   1.000
_cell.angle_alpha   90.00
_cell.angle_beta   90.00
_cell.angle_gamma   90.00
#
_symmetry.space_group_name_H-M   'P 1'
#
loop_
_entity.id
_entity.type
_entity.pdbx_description
1 polymer ?
#
loop_
_entity_poly.entity_id
_entity_poly.type
_entity_poly.pdbx_seq_one_letter_code
_entity_poly.pdbx_strand_id
1 'polypeptide(L)'
;DIHVFLIDTGAKCETKNLVSYFMEQHGKDSYCRAYNELYVPLVKLCIDNLISGSLDDFFSSLERLSYYQTVMLRPMVTDSMLPLMKMKRADAHFQVKICGSGGGGFFLGFSDDKDATEKYMKDNGFPIIWVDEENQK
;
A
#
# COMPACT_ATOMS: atom_id res chain seq x y z
N ASP A 1 13.01 -10.57 8.60
CA ASP A 1 11.64 -10.48 9.12
C ASP A 1 10.89 -9.30 8.51
N ILE A 2 9.60 -9.48 8.31
CA ILE A 2 8.72 -8.44 7.81
C ILE A 2 7.87 -7.94 8.97
N HIS A 3 7.86 -6.63 9.18
CA HIS A 3 7.03 -5.98 10.19
C HIS A 3 5.90 -5.24 9.49
N VAL A 4 4.67 -5.45 9.95
CA VAL A 4 3.47 -4.88 9.34
C VAL A 4 2.96 -3.74 10.20
N PHE A 5 2.59 -2.63 9.58
CA PHE A 5 2.04 -1.48 10.29
C PHE A 5 0.91 -0.82 9.50
N LEU A 6 0.09 -0.07 10.22
CA LEU A 6 -0.96 0.74 9.65
C LEU A 6 -0.61 2.21 9.84
N ILE A 7 -0.89 3.02 8.84
CA ILE A 7 -0.74 4.48 8.93
C ILE A 7 -2.14 5.06 9.02
N ASP A 8 -2.40 5.83 10.07
CA ASP A 8 -3.66 6.57 10.21
C ASP A 8 -3.51 7.92 9.52
N THR A 9 -4.23 8.13 8.43
CA THR A 9 -4.18 9.39 7.68
C THR A 9 -4.98 10.50 8.36
N GLY A 10 -5.88 10.15 9.27
CA GLY A 10 -6.80 11.10 9.88
C GLY A 10 -7.87 11.63 8.92
N ALA A 11 -7.84 11.23 7.68
CA ALA A 11 -8.80 11.67 6.67
C ALA A 11 -9.96 10.69 6.59
N LYS A 12 -11.12 11.21 6.18
CA LYS A 12 -12.30 10.38 5.87
C LYS A 12 -12.52 10.41 4.37
N CYS A 13 -12.92 9.27 3.83
CA CYS A 13 -13.26 9.15 2.42
C CYS A 13 -14.62 8.49 2.25
N GLU A 14 -15.39 9.00 1.29
CA GLU A 14 -16.66 8.38 0.93
C GLU A 14 -16.39 7.19 0.01
N THR A 15 -16.56 5.99 0.55
CA THR A 15 -16.41 4.75 -0.19
C THR A 15 -17.25 4.72 -1.47
N LYS A 16 -18.45 5.32 -1.42
CA LYS A 16 -19.35 5.38 -2.57
C LYS A 16 -18.71 6.06 -3.79
N ASN A 17 -18.01 7.18 -3.57
CA ASN A 17 -17.35 7.90 -4.66
C ASN A 17 -16.19 7.10 -5.25
N LEU A 18 -15.47 6.37 -4.42
CA LEU A 18 -14.35 5.53 -4.85
C LEU A 18 -14.86 4.33 -5.66
N VAL A 19 -15.94 3.71 -5.21
CA VAL A 19 -16.56 2.60 -5.94
C VAL A 19 -17.07 3.08 -7.30
N SER A 20 -17.72 4.25 -7.35
CA SER A 20 -18.20 4.82 -8.60
C SER A 20 -17.06 5.09 -9.59
N TYR A 21 -15.94 5.63 -9.10
CA TYR A 21 -14.75 5.84 -9.94
C TYR A 21 -14.25 4.52 -10.50
N PHE A 22 -14.11 3.49 -9.65
CA PHE A 22 -13.62 2.19 -10.07
C PHE A 22 -14.52 1.58 -11.14
N MET A 23 -15.83 1.63 -10.94
CA MET A 23 -16.80 1.09 -11.89
C MET A 23 -16.75 1.83 -13.23
N GLU A 24 -16.61 3.16 -13.19
CA GLU A 24 -16.48 3.97 -14.40
C GLU A 24 -15.20 3.61 -15.18
N GLN A 25 -14.06 3.53 -14.49
CA GLN A 25 -12.80 3.17 -15.13
C GLN A 25 -12.82 1.74 -15.66
N HIS A 26 -13.43 0.83 -14.91
CA HIS A 26 -13.51 -0.59 -15.31
C HIS A 26 -14.35 -0.78 -16.57
N GLY A 27 -15.23 0.16 -16.90
CA GLY A 27 -15.98 0.18 -18.15
C GLY A 27 -15.14 0.51 -19.39
N LYS A 28 -13.91 0.99 -19.20
CA LYS A 28 -13.00 1.29 -20.31
C LYS A 28 -12.16 0.07 -20.65
N ASP A 29 -12.13 -0.34 -21.92
CA ASP A 29 -11.43 -1.55 -22.34
C ASP A 29 -9.96 -1.58 -21.94
N SER A 30 -9.25 -0.47 -22.15
CA SER A 30 -7.82 -0.38 -21.81
C SER A 30 -7.58 -0.53 -20.32
N TYR A 31 -8.43 0.08 -19.49
CA TYR A 31 -8.32 -0.01 -18.03
C TYR A 31 -8.64 -1.44 -17.56
N CYS A 32 -9.73 -2.00 -18.06
CA CYS A 32 -10.15 -3.36 -17.70
C CYS A 32 -9.07 -4.37 -18.05
N ARG A 33 -8.46 -4.25 -19.24
CA ARG A 33 -7.36 -5.10 -19.66
C ARG A 33 -6.15 -4.96 -18.74
N ALA A 34 -5.74 -3.72 -18.45
CA ALA A 34 -4.60 -3.48 -17.56
C ALA A 34 -4.87 -4.03 -16.16
N TYR A 35 -6.09 -3.85 -15.65
CA TYR A 35 -6.46 -4.38 -14.34
C TYR A 35 -6.36 -5.90 -14.30
N ASN A 36 -6.93 -6.58 -15.29
CA ASN A 36 -6.96 -8.04 -15.31
C ASN A 36 -5.63 -8.68 -15.69
N GLU A 37 -4.86 -8.06 -16.58
CA GLU A 37 -3.62 -8.66 -17.11
C GLU A 37 -2.37 -8.26 -16.34
N LEU A 38 -2.38 -7.09 -15.67
CA LEU A 38 -1.22 -6.58 -14.96
C LEU A 38 -1.44 -6.50 -13.46
N TYR A 39 -2.54 -5.87 -13.03
CA TYR A 39 -2.76 -5.60 -11.60
C TYR A 39 -3.11 -6.87 -10.82
N VAL A 40 -4.09 -7.63 -11.28
CA VAL A 40 -4.54 -8.85 -10.56
C VAL A 40 -3.42 -9.89 -10.46
N PRO A 41 -2.67 -10.20 -11.54
CA PRO A 41 -1.54 -11.13 -11.41
C PRO A 41 -0.45 -10.62 -10.47
N LEU A 42 -0.25 -9.30 -10.39
CA LEU A 42 0.74 -8.72 -9.50
C LEU A 42 0.34 -8.87 -8.02
N VAL A 43 -0.95 -8.70 -7.71
CA VAL A 43 -1.47 -8.97 -6.35
C VAL A 43 -1.19 -10.41 -5.95
N LYS A 44 -1.47 -11.34 -6.85
CA LYS A 44 -1.20 -12.77 -6.61
C LYS A 44 0.29 -13.03 -6.39
N LEU A 45 1.15 -12.40 -7.18
CA LEU A 45 2.59 -12.54 -7.04
C LEU A 45 3.08 -12.04 -5.68
N CYS A 46 2.54 -10.91 -5.20
CA CYS A 46 2.87 -10.39 -3.87
C CYS A 46 2.51 -11.40 -2.78
N ILE A 47 1.32 -12.00 -2.87
CA ILE A 47 0.86 -12.99 -1.90
C ILE A 47 1.77 -14.22 -1.95
N ASP A 48 2.07 -14.73 -3.13
CA ASP A 48 2.93 -15.90 -3.30
C ASP A 48 4.33 -15.65 -2.73
N ASN A 49 4.90 -14.48 -2.97
CA ASN A 49 6.21 -14.11 -2.45
C ASN A 49 6.21 -13.97 -0.93
N LEU A 50 5.13 -13.44 -0.37
CA LEU A 50 4.97 -13.33 1.09
C LEU A 50 4.92 -14.73 1.74
N ILE A 51 4.15 -15.64 1.15
CA ILE A 51 4.00 -17.00 1.64
C ILE A 51 5.32 -17.79 1.51
N SER A 52 6.03 -17.62 0.40
CA SER A 52 7.29 -18.35 0.15
C SER A 52 8.45 -17.84 1.01
N GLY A 53 8.30 -16.67 1.64
CA GLY A 53 9.34 -16.10 2.50
C GLY A 53 10.48 -15.41 1.76
N SER A 54 10.34 -15.16 0.45
CA SER A 54 11.32 -14.41 -0.33
C SER A 54 11.15 -12.92 -0.08
N LEU A 55 11.93 -12.38 0.86
CA LEU A 55 11.83 -10.99 1.30
C LEU A 55 12.05 -9.99 0.16
N ASP A 56 13.14 -10.17 -0.58
CA ASP A 56 13.46 -9.24 -1.67
C ASP A 56 12.44 -9.30 -2.79
N ASP A 57 11.98 -10.48 -3.15
CA ASP A 57 10.96 -10.66 -4.19
C ASP A 57 9.62 -10.08 -3.74
N PHE A 58 9.26 -10.26 -2.47
CA PHE A 58 8.05 -9.68 -1.91
C PHE A 58 8.07 -8.15 -2.02
N PHE A 59 9.14 -7.52 -1.54
CA PHE A 59 9.24 -6.05 -1.57
C PHE A 59 9.31 -5.52 -3.00
N SER A 60 9.97 -6.23 -3.90
CA SER A 60 10.03 -5.84 -5.32
C SER A 60 8.64 -5.87 -5.95
N SER A 61 7.87 -6.93 -5.71
CA SER A 61 6.50 -7.02 -6.23
C SER A 61 5.58 -6.00 -5.55
N LEU A 62 5.76 -5.76 -4.27
CA LEU A 62 4.97 -4.78 -3.52
C LEU A 62 5.22 -3.35 -4.01
N GLU A 63 6.46 -3.02 -4.34
CA GLU A 63 6.81 -1.73 -4.93
C GLU A 63 6.05 -1.51 -6.24
N ARG A 64 6.01 -2.52 -7.10
CA ARG A 64 5.26 -2.46 -8.35
C ARG A 64 3.77 -2.34 -8.10
N LEU A 65 3.24 -3.08 -7.14
CA LEU A 65 1.82 -3.00 -6.77
C LEU A 65 1.45 -1.59 -6.31
N SER A 66 2.26 -1.02 -5.42
CA SER A 66 2.04 0.35 -4.94
C SER A 66 2.03 1.36 -6.09
N TYR A 67 2.95 1.21 -7.03
CA TYR A 67 2.99 2.07 -8.22
C TYR A 67 1.70 1.97 -9.02
N TYR A 68 1.23 0.75 -9.31
CA TYR A 68 -0.02 0.58 -10.04
C TYR A 68 -1.22 1.15 -9.29
N GLN A 69 -1.22 1.06 -7.97
CA GLN A 69 -2.28 1.68 -7.16
C GLN A 69 -2.28 3.21 -7.32
N THR A 70 -1.12 3.83 -7.38
CA THR A 70 -1.04 5.29 -7.59
C THR A 70 -1.52 5.72 -8.97
N VAL A 71 -1.44 4.84 -9.96
CA VAL A 71 -1.86 5.14 -11.34
C VAL A 71 -3.32 4.76 -11.57
N MET A 72 -3.70 3.53 -11.21
CA MET A 72 -5.02 2.97 -11.55
C MET A 72 -6.09 3.30 -10.52
N LEU A 73 -5.70 3.53 -9.28
CA LEU A 73 -6.62 3.77 -8.16
C LEU A 73 -6.32 5.13 -7.51
N ARG A 74 -5.95 6.11 -8.33
CA ARG A 74 -5.48 7.42 -7.85
C ARG A 74 -6.42 8.10 -6.86
N PRO A 75 -7.76 8.11 -7.06
CA PRO A 75 -8.67 8.73 -6.09
C PRO A 75 -8.68 8.05 -4.71
N MET A 76 -8.18 6.83 -4.63
CA MET A 76 -8.06 6.11 -3.36
C MET A 76 -6.77 6.46 -2.61
N VAL A 77 -5.89 7.25 -3.22
CA VAL A 77 -4.62 7.67 -2.64
C VAL A 77 -4.72 9.14 -2.24
N THR A 78 -4.58 9.42 -0.94
CA THR A 78 -4.57 10.81 -0.47
C THR A 78 -3.28 11.50 -0.89
N ASP A 79 -3.31 12.83 -0.96
CA ASP A 79 -2.12 13.60 -1.33
C ASP A 79 -0.98 13.39 -0.32
N SER A 80 -1.30 13.20 0.96
CA SER A 80 -0.28 12.94 1.99
C SER A 80 0.36 11.57 1.84
N MET A 81 -0.36 10.58 1.31
CA MET A 81 0.15 9.21 1.15
C MET A 81 0.92 9.01 -0.15
N LEU A 82 0.67 9.83 -1.17
CA LEU A 82 1.31 9.66 -2.46
C LEU A 82 2.84 9.62 -2.38
N PRO A 83 3.51 10.55 -1.67
CA PRO A 83 4.96 10.48 -1.53
C PRO A 83 5.44 9.21 -0.84
N LEU A 84 4.72 8.75 0.19
CA LEU A 84 5.08 7.53 0.91
C LEU A 84 4.97 6.28 0.03
N MET A 85 3.95 6.22 -0.82
CA MET A 85 3.76 5.09 -1.73
C MET A 85 4.82 5.03 -2.83
N LYS A 86 5.47 6.14 -3.12
CA LYS A 86 6.57 6.22 -4.10
C LYS A 86 7.93 5.89 -3.49
N MET A 87 8.04 5.80 -2.18
CA MET A 87 9.30 5.46 -1.52
C MET A 87 9.57 3.97 -1.69
N LYS A 88 10.85 3.64 -1.81
CA LYS A 88 11.30 2.28 -2.04
C LYS A 88 11.96 1.73 -0.77
N ARG A 89 11.78 0.44 -0.52
CA ARG A 89 12.40 -0.23 0.61
C ARG A 89 13.92 -0.02 0.66
N ALA A 90 14.58 -0.03 -0.49
CA ALA A 90 16.03 0.13 -0.56
C ALA A 90 16.51 1.43 0.10
N ASP A 91 15.69 2.48 0.04
CA ASP A 91 16.05 3.80 0.59
C ASP A 91 15.41 4.06 1.95
N ALA A 92 14.19 3.58 2.16
CA ALA A 92 13.36 3.96 3.30
C ALA A 92 13.07 2.83 4.28
N HIS A 93 13.42 1.60 3.93
CA HIS A 93 13.17 0.39 4.72
C HIS A 93 11.70 0.03 4.88
N PHE A 94 10.82 0.63 4.08
CA PHE A 94 9.40 0.28 4.10
C PHE A 94 8.77 0.45 2.72
N GLN A 95 7.60 -0.16 2.56
CA GLN A 95 6.75 -0.02 1.38
C GLN A 95 5.31 0.10 1.84
N VAL A 96 4.59 1.10 1.30
CA VAL A 96 3.20 1.41 1.70
C VAL A 96 2.27 1.13 0.52
N LYS A 97 1.10 0.61 0.84
CA LYS A 97 0.03 0.36 -0.14
C LYS A 97 -1.33 0.73 0.44
N ILE A 98 -2.31 0.82 -0.44
CA ILE A 98 -3.70 1.05 -0.04
C ILE A 98 -4.18 -0.10 0.86
N CYS A 99 -4.90 0.25 1.94
CA CYS A 99 -5.56 -0.70 2.81
C CYS A 99 -7.08 -0.51 2.69
N GLY A 100 -7.78 -1.57 2.35
CA GLY A 100 -9.22 -1.49 2.15
C GLY A 100 -9.59 -0.62 0.95
N SER A 101 -10.55 0.29 1.11
CA SER A 101 -10.99 1.17 0.04
C SER A 101 -10.04 2.32 -0.26
N GLY A 102 -9.05 2.56 0.60
CA GLY A 102 -8.12 3.68 0.45
C GLY A 102 -8.80 5.04 0.65
N GLY A 103 -8.17 6.08 0.11
CA GLY A 103 -8.75 7.42 0.05
C GLY A 103 -8.90 8.15 1.38
N GLY A 104 -8.47 7.55 2.45
CA GLY A 104 -8.58 8.05 3.82
C GLY A 104 -8.53 6.89 4.78
N GLY A 105 -8.64 7.15 6.10
CA GLY A 105 -8.51 6.12 7.11
C GLY A 105 -7.10 5.55 7.18
N PHE A 106 -6.95 4.25 6.95
CA PHE A 106 -5.67 3.58 7.14
C PHE A 106 -5.02 3.14 5.83
N PHE A 107 -3.68 3.24 5.79
CA PHE A 107 -2.86 2.62 4.75
C PHE A 107 -2.00 1.54 5.39
N LEU A 108 -1.64 0.53 4.61
CA LEU A 108 -0.88 -0.63 5.09
C LEU A 108 0.57 -0.50 4.69
N GLY A 109 1.47 -0.75 5.63
CA GLY A 109 2.90 -0.71 5.38
C GLY A 109 3.61 -1.98 5.79
N PHE A 110 4.70 -2.26 5.12
CA PHE A 110 5.60 -3.38 5.41
C PHE A 110 7.01 -2.84 5.57
N SER A 111 7.70 -3.26 6.61
CA SER A 111 9.03 -2.77 6.96
C SER A 111 10.01 -3.93 7.12
N ASP A 112 11.25 -3.71 6.69
CA ASP A 112 12.37 -4.63 6.99
C ASP A 112 13.24 -4.12 8.13
N ASP A 113 12.99 -2.89 8.60
CA ASP A 113 13.70 -2.29 9.73
C ASP A 113 12.73 -1.42 10.53
N LYS A 114 12.25 -1.99 11.62
CA LYS A 114 11.22 -1.38 12.46
C LYS A 114 11.65 -0.02 13.02
N ASP A 115 12.88 0.06 13.52
CA ASP A 115 13.41 1.29 14.14
C ASP A 115 13.53 2.41 13.10
N ALA A 116 14.08 2.12 11.94
CA ALA A 116 14.24 3.10 10.86
C ALA A 116 12.89 3.62 10.39
N THR A 117 11.91 2.73 10.23
CA THR A 117 10.56 3.09 9.81
C THR A 117 9.87 3.97 10.85
N GLU A 118 9.95 3.57 12.12
CA GLU A 118 9.35 4.32 13.23
C GLU A 118 9.91 5.73 13.32
N LYS A 119 11.22 5.85 13.19
CA LYS A 119 11.90 7.16 13.20
C LYS A 119 11.42 8.03 12.04
N TYR A 120 11.37 7.49 10.84
CA TYR A 120 10.90 8.24 9.67
C TYR A 120 9.47 8.74 9.86
N MET A 121 8.58 7.86 10.30
CA MET A 121 7.17 8.21 10.47
C MET A 121 6.99 9.28 11.55
N LYS A 122 7.70 9.15 12.66
CA LYS A 122 7.66 10.14 13.74
C LYS A 122 8.21 11.49 13.29
N ASP A 123 9.33 11.50 12.59
CA ASP A 123 9.97 12.74 12.12
C ASP A 123 9.10 13.47 11.09
N ASN A 124 8.26 12.76 10.37
CA ASN A 124 7.39 13.30 9.32
C ASN A 124 5.93 13.44 9.76
N GLY A 125 5.62 13.15 11.01
CA GLY A 125 4.28 13.39 11.56
C GLY A 125 3.22 12.37 11.15
N PHE A 126 3.60 11.14 10.83
CA PHE A 126 2.66 10.08 10.49
C PHE A 126 2.44 9.14 11.67
N PRO A 127 1.24 9.12 12.27
CA PRO A 127 0.92 8.15 13.31
C PRO A 127 0.84 6.74 12.71
N ILE A 128 1.55 5.79 13.31
CA ILE A 128 1.52 4.40 12.87
C ILE A 128 1.21 3.46 14.03
N ILE A 129 0.65 2.29 13.68
CA ILE A 129 0.33 1.23 14.62
C ILE A 129 0.99 -0.05 14.09
N TRP A 130 1.86 -0.66 14.89
CA TRP A 130 2.49 -1.94 14.54
C TRP A 130 1.51 -3.09 14.81
N VAL A 131 1.22 -3.87 13.78
CA VAL A 131 0.25 -4.96 13.88
C VAL A 131 0.77 -6.08 14.79
N ASP A 132 2.04 -6.42 14.66
CA ASP A 132 2.64 -7.50 15.44
C ASP A 132 2.81 -7.18 16.92
N GLU A 133 2.82 -5.93 17.33
CA GLU A 133 2.94 -5.57 18.75
C GLU A 133 1.69 -5.91 19.55
N GLU A 134 0.52 -5.86 18.94
CA GLU A 134 -0.74 -6.18 19.61
C GLU A 134 -0.83 -7.67 20.01
N ASN A 135 -0.15 -8.52 19.28
CA ASN A 135 -0.14 -9.95 19.54
C ASN A 135 0.72 -10.36 20.74
N GLN A 136 1.45 -9.41 21.32
CA GLN A 136 2.34 -9.66 22.45
C GLN A 136 1.71 -9.31 23.80
N LYS A 137 0.49 -8.85 23.79
CA LYS A 137 -0.23 -8.47 25.02
C LYS A 137 -1.05 -9.61 25.57
#